data_2c364ca3101d0ce03a9a8a9e4fc82f66
#
_entry.id   2c364ca3101d0ce03a9a8a9e4fc82f66
#
_cell.length_a   1.000
_cell.length_b   1.000
_cell.length_c   1.000
_cell.angle_alpha   90.00
_cell.angle_beta   90.00
_cell.angle_gamma   90.00
#
_symmetry.space_group_name_H-M   'P 1'
#
loop_
_entity.id
_entity.type
_entity.pdbx_description
1 polymer ?
#
loop_
_entity_poly.entity_id
_entity_poly.type
_entity_poly.pdbx_seq_one_letter_code
_entity_poly.pdbx_strand_id
1 'polypeptide(L)'
;AEFVEIYNKNITRPGADRLLNWLETTDFFTAPASTRFHGACECGLVMHSINVYNAMMQHFFTEGESAESYAICGLLHDLCKANFYKVGTRNVKNDVTGQWEKVPFYQVADQLPYGHGEKSVYLIEHFMRLKTAEAIAIRWHMGGFDDAARGGCFAVSEAYNTYPLAVKLH
;
A
#
# COMPACT_ATOMS: atom_id res chain seq x y z
N ALA A 1 7.96 -0.97 -15.32
CA ALA A 1 7.29 -0.48 -16.53
C ALA A 1 5.79 -0.25 -16.27
N GLU A 2 4.99 -1.28 -16.05
CA GLU A 2 3.51 -1.20 -15.96
C GLU A 2 3.00 -0.19 -14.91
N PHE A 3 3.52 -0.22 -13.69
CA PHE A 3 3.14 0.76 -12.65
C PHE A 3 3.31 2.21 -13.13
N VAL A 4 4.47 2.52 -13.70
CA VAL A 4 4.81 3.87 -14.19
C VAL A 4 3.89 4.28 -15.34
N GLU A 5 3.54 3.35 -16.23
CA GLU A 5 2.60 3.61 -17.33
C GLU A 5 1.19 3.92 -16.80
N ILE A 6 0.67 3.12 -15.87
CA ILE A 6 -0.63 3.36 -15.24
C ILE A 6 -0.61 4.69 -14.49
N TYR A 7 0.45 4.94 -13.70
CA TYR A 7 0.63 6.16 -12.92
C TYR A 7 0.58 7.39 -13.83
N ASN A 8 1.46 7.49 -14.82
CA ASN A 8 1.57 8.64 -15.71
C ASN A 8 0.32 8.87 -16.58
N LYS A 9 -0.38 7.79 -16.94
CA LYS A 9 -1.62 7.87 -17.71
C LYS A 9 -2.77 8.49 -16.89
N ASN A 10 -2.84 8.21 -15.61
CA ASN A 10 -4.03 8.51 -14.81
C ASN A 10 -3.82 9.63 -13.77
N ILE A 11 -2.62 9.81 -13.24
CA ILE A 11 -2.34 10.75 -12.15
C ILE A 11 -1.61 11.97 -12.71
N THR A 12 -2.34 13.08 -12.86
CA THR A 12 -1.84 14.28 -13.54
C THR A 12 -1.87 15.53 -12.66
N ARG A 13 -2.32 15.43 -11.43
CA ARG A 13 -2.39 16.57 -10.50
C ARG A 13 -1.01 17.08 -10.11
N PRO A 14 -0.92 18.38 -9.68
CA PRO A 14 0.35 18.96 -9.25
C PRO A 14 1.06 18.14 -8.18
N GLY A 15 2.34 17.84 -8.39
CA GLY A 15 3.18 17.07 -7.49
C GLY A 15 3.24 15.56 -7.77
N ALA A 16 2.43 15.06 -8.72
CA ALA A 16 2.46 13.66 -9.13
C ALA A 16 3.85 13.23 -9.64
N ASP A 17 4.50 14.05 -10.45
CA ASP A 17 5.85 13.84 -10.96
C ASP A 17 6.88 13.76 -9.82
N ARG A 18 6.78 14.63 -8.83
CA ARG A 18 7.69 14.64 -7.67
C ARG A 18 7.51 13.41 -6.81
N LEU A 19 6.27 12.95 -6.63
CA LEU A 19 5.98 11.72 -5.90
C LEU A 19 6.58 10.51 -6.61
N LEU A 20 6.38 10.39 -7.93
CA LEU A 20 6.95 9.29 -8.71
C LEU A 20 8.49 9.28 -8.65
N ASN A 21 9.12 10.44 -8.83
CA ASN A 21 10.58 10.58 -8.71
C ASN A 21 11.08 10.19 -7.31
N TRP A 22 10.34 10.54 -6.26
CA TRP A 22 10.68 10.11 -4.91
C TRP A 22 10.55 8.60 -4.72
N LEU A 23 9.48 7.97 -5.26
CA LEU A 23 9.30 6.52 -5.22
C LEU A 23 10.49 5.76 -5.83
N GLU A 24 11.06 6.29 -6.91
CA GLU A 24 12.26 5.72 -7.56
C GLU A 24 13.52 5.78 -6.69
N THR A 25 13.55 6.64 -5.69
CA THR A 25 14.65 6.71 -4.71
C THR A 25 14.48 5.77 -3.52
N THR A 26 13.33 5.13 -3.40
CA THR A 26 12.98 4.18 -2.33
C THR A 26 13.09 2.73 -2.82
N ASP A 27 12.86 1.80 -1.91
CA ASP A 27 12.75 0.38 -2.27
C ASP A 27 11.35 -0.05 -2.75
N PHE A 28 10.42 0.89 -2.98
CA PHE A 28 9.02 0.60 -3.32
C PHE A 28 8.87 -0.43 -4.45
N PHE A 29 9.72 -0.34 -5.47
CA PHE A 29 9.67 -1.22 -6.64
C PHE A 29 10.28 -2.60 -6.41
N THR A 30 11.04 -2.79 -5.34
CA THR A 30 11.71 -4.05 -4.99
C THR A 30 11.22 -4.65 -3.68
N ALA A 31 10.58 -3.83 -2.82
CA ALA A 31 10.10 -4.24 -1.52
C ALA A 31 9.05 -5.36 -1.58
N PRO A 32 8.94 -6.21 -0.55
CA PRO A 32 7.84 -7.15 -0.39
C PRO A 32 6.57 -6.42 0.05
N ALA A 33 5.40 -7.00 -0.22
CA ALA A 33 4.12 -6.51 0.31
C ALA A 33 3.86 -6.95 1.75
N SER A 34 4.51 -8.02 2.20
CA SER A 34 4.37 -8.55 3.56
C SER A 34 5.61 -9.32 3.98
N THR A 35 5.69 -9.71 5.26
CA THR A 35 6.78 -10.57 5.78
C THR A 35 6.54 -12.05 5.56
N ARG A 36 5.28 -12.51 5.43
CA ARG A 36 4.92 -13.94 5.43
C ARG A 36 3.77 -14.31 4.51
N PHE A 37 2.90 -13.33 4.16
CA PHE A 37 1.67 -13.59 3.42
C PHE A 37 1.88 -13.33 1.93
N HIS A 38 0.82 -12.97 1.23
CA HIS A 38 0.89 -12.62 -0.19
C HIS A 38 1.94 -11.52 -0.44
N GLY A 39 2.67 -11.65 -1.53
CA GLY A 39 3.70 -10.67 -1.90
C GLY A 39 4.92 -10.63 -0.98
N ALA A 40 5.20 -11.67 -0.19
CA ALA A 40 6.42 -11.82 0.61
C ALA A 40 7.63 -12.20 -0.27
N CYS A 41 7.84 -11.46 -1.34
CA CYS A 41 8.89 -11.67 -2.33
C CYS A 41 9.36 -10.33 -2.89
N GLU A 42 10.47 -10.34 -3.59
CA GLU A 42 10.95 -9.17 -4.33
C GLU A 42 9.87 -8.66 -5.29
N CYS A 43 9.74 -7.33 -5.41
CA CYS A 43 8.70 -6.63 -6.17
C CYS A 43 7.25 -6.90 -5.70
N GLY A 44 7.06 -7.57 -4.57
CA GLY A 44 5.73 -7.92 -4.05
C GLY A 44 4.83 -6.69 -3.82
N LEU A 45 5.40 -5.59 -3.32
CA LEU A 45 4.67 -4.36 -3.04
C LEU A 45 4.12 -3.71 -4.32
N VAL A 46 4.95 -3.52 -5.33
CA VAL A 46 4.50 -2.92 -6.60
C VAL A 46 3.51 -3.81 -7.33
N MET A 47 3.69 -5.13 -7.30
CA MET A 47 2.72 -6.09 -7.86
C MET A 47 1.38 -6.02 -7.13
N HIS A 48 1.38 -5.97 -5.80
CA HIS A 48 0.18 -5.80 -5.01
C HIS A 48 -0.57 -4.51 -5.37
N SER A 49 0.15 -3.39 -5.46
CA SER A 49 -0.43 -2.10 -5.84
C SER A 49 -1.11 -2.14 -7.22
N ILE A 50 -0.47 -2.74 -8.22
CA ILE A 50 -1.04 -2.91 -9.55
C ILE A 50 -2.29 -3.81 -9.50
N ASN A 51 -2.23 -4.92 -8.76
CA ASN A 51 -3.36 -5.85 -8.64
C ASN A 51 -4.57 -5.19 -7.97
N VAL A 52 -4.36 -4.40 -6.92
CA VAL A 52 -5.44 -3.65 -6.25
C VAL A 52 -6.05 -2.63 -7.21
N TYR A 53 -5.23 -1.85 -7.93
CA TYR A 53 -5.73 -0.93 -8.94
C TYR A 53 -6.57 -1.64 -10.00
N ASN A 54 -6.07 -2.74 -10.57
CA ASN A 54 -6.77 -3.50 -11.60
C ASN A 54 -8.09 -4.08 -11.07
N ALA A 55 -8.11 -4.60 -9.86
CA ALA A 55 -9.33 -5.11 -9.23
C ALA A 55 -10.37 -3.99 -9.01
N MET A 56 -9.94 -2.83 -8.52
CA MET A 56 -10.83 -1.67 -8.37
C MET A 56 -11.43 -1.22 -9.70
N MET A 57 -10.61 -1.14 -10.76
CA MET A 57 -11.08 -0.76 -12.09
C MET A 57 -12.03 -1.79 -12.70
N GLN A 58 -11.72 -3.07 -12.53
CA GLN A 58 -12.52 -4.14 -13.12
C GLN A 58 -13.88 -4.33 -12.44
N HIS A 59 -13.92 -4.20 -11.10
CA HIS A 59 -15.11 -4.59 -10.33
C HIS A 59 -15.97 -3.42 -9.87
N PHE A 60 -15.40 -2.22 -9.75
CA PHE A 60 -16.08 -1.11 -9.09
C PHE A 60 -16.10 0.20 -9.88
N PHE A 61 -15.25 0.36 -10.89
CA PHE A 61 -15.24 1.58 -11.69
C PHE A 61 -16.48 1.67 -12.58
N THR A 62 -17.14 2.82 -12.55
CA THR A 62 -18.26 3.16 -13.42
C THR A 62 -18.00 4.46 -14.15
N GLU A 63 -18.63 4.61 -15.32
CA GLU A 63 -18.51 5.83 -16.14
C GLU A 63 -18.96 7.06 -15.32
N GLY A 64 -18.14 8.12 -15.39
CA GLY A 64 -18.36 9.35 -14.62
C GLY A 64 -17.60 9.42 -13.30
N GLU A 65 -17.03 8.32 -12.81
CA GLU A 65 -16.12 8.34 -11.65
C GLU A 65 -14.72 8.83 -12.04
N SER A 66 -13.92 9.22 -11.06
CA SER A 66 -12.56 9.70 -11.29
C SER A 66 -11.58 8.54 -11.43
N ALA A 67 -11.14 8.24 -12.65
CA ALA A 67 -10.07 7.26 -12.88
C ALA A 67 -8.78 7.62 -12.15
N GLU A 68 -8.49 8.93 -11.99
CA GLU A 68 -7.34 9.41 -11.21
C GLU A 68 -7.45 9.01 -9.73
N SER A 69 -8.64 9.16 -9.12
CA SER A 69 -8.85 8.74 -7.72
C SER A 69 -8.68 7.23 -7.53
N TYR A 70 -9.13 6.43 -8.48
CA TYR A 70 -8.93 4.98 -8.48
C TYR A 70 -7.43 4.61 -8.60
N ALA A 71 -6.70 5.30 -9.48
CA ALA A 71 -5.27 5.09 -9.64
C ALA A 71 -4.49 5.49 -8.36
N ILE A 72 -4.81 6.63 -7.77
CA ILE A 72 -4.20 7.08 -6.51
C ILE A 72 -4.45 6.06 -5.40
N CYS A 73 -5.70 5.67 -5.18
CA CYS A 73 -6.07 4.72 -4.14
C CYS A 73 -5.42 3.35 -4.38
N GLY A 74 -5.58 2.78 -5.56
CA GLY A 74 -5.06 1.44 -5.88
C GLY A 74 -3.55 1.37 -5.85
N LEU A 75 -2.87 2.33 -6.47
CA LEU A 75 -1.40 2.30 -6.60
C LEU A 75 -0.65 2.74 -5.33
N LEU A 76 -1.25 3.60 -4.50
CA LEU A 76 -0.52 4.28 -3.43
C LEU A 76 -1.03 3.98 -2.00
N HIS A 77 -2.07 3.13 -1.85
CA HIS A 77 -2.63 2.84 -0.51
C HIS A 77 -1.59 2.30 0.47
N ASP A 78 -0.67 1.48 0.00
CA ASP A 78 0.37 0.80 0.76
C ASP A 78 1.74 1.50 0.68
N LEU A 79 1.78 2.80 0.35
CA LEU A 79 3.01 3.58 0.26
C LEU A 79 3.81 3.57 1.57
N CYS A 80 3.15 3.38 2.70
CA CYS A 80 3.76 3.21 4.02
C CYS A 80 4.78 2.07 4.09
N LYS A 81 4.71 1.11 3.16
CA LYS A 81 5.63 -0.03 3.08
C LYS A 81 6.93 0.25 2.32
N ALA A 82 7.08 1.43 1.70
CA ALA A 82 8.35 1.86 1.13
C ALA A 82 9.38 2.11 2.26
N ASN A 83 10.59 1.57 2.12
CA ASN A 83 11.66 1.61 3.12
C ASN A 83 11.22 1.09 4.51
N PHE A 84 10.35 0.08 4.53
CA PHE A 84 9.72 -0.44 5.73
C PHE A 84 10.28 -1.80 6.17
N TYR A 85 10.80 -2.57 5.23
CA TYR A 85 11.33 -3.91 5.50
C TYR A 85 12.84 -3.95 5.39
N LYS A 86 13.44 -4.90 6.10
CA LYS A 86 14.82 -5.31 5.93
C LYS A 86 14.92 -6.83 5.84
N VAL A 87 15.94 -7.33 5.18
CA VAL A 87 16.27 -8.75 5.17
C VAL A 87 17.04 -9.10 6.41
N GLY A 88 16.54 -10.04 7.18
CA GLY A 88 17.22 -10.67 8.31
C GLY A 88 17.49 -12.15 8.03
N THR A 89 18.07 -12.83 8.99
CA THR A 89 18.25 -14.30 8.95
C THR A 89 17.60 -14.93 10.17
N ARG A 90 17.00 -16.11 9.99
CA ARG A 90 16.51 -16.96 11.08
C ARG A 90 17.00 -18.38 10.93
N ASN A 91 17.18 -19.06 12.04
CA ASN A 91 17.48 -20.49 12.02
C ASN A 91 16.18 -21.28 11.81
N VAL A 92 16.20 -22.17 10.83
CA VAL A 92 15.10 -23.11 10.54
C VAL A 92 15.69 -24.51 10.53
N LYS A 93 14.99 -25.45 11.16
CA LYS A 93 15.38 -26.86 11.10
C LYS A 93 14.93 -27.41 9.75
N ASN A 94 15.87 -27.97 9.01
CA ASN A 94 15.57 -28.65 7.76
C ASN A 94 14.92 -30.02 8.09
N ASP A 95 13.70 -30.21 7.65
CA ASP A 95 12.93 -31.43 7.97
C ASP A 95 13.49 -32.70 7.32
N VAL A 96 14.29 -32.53 6.24
CA VAL A 96 14.92 -33.66 5.53
C VAL A 96 16.24 -34.06 6.18
N THR A 97 17.10 -33.07 6.50
CA THR A 97 18.44 -33.30 7.01
C THR A 97 18.53 -33.29 8.54
N GLY A 98 17.50 -32.73 9.20
CA GLY A 98 17.48 -32.52 10.65
C GLY A 98 18.43 -31.43 11.15
N GLN A 99 19.16 -30.77 10.27
CA GLN A 99 20.14 -29.74 10.61
C GLN A 99 19.49 -28.34 10.66
N TRP A 100 20.09 -27.45 11.43
CA TRP A 100 19.71 -26.04 11.49
C TRP A 100 20.39 -25.25 10.39
N GLU A 101 19.58 -24.58 9.57
CA GLU A 101 20.02 -23.73 8.46
C GLU A 101 19.62 -22.28 8.69
N LYS A 102 20.47 -21.34 8.30
CA LYS A 102 20.14 -19.93 8.27
C LYS A 102 19.40 -19.61 6.98
N VAL A 103 18.15 -19.19 7.08
CA VAL A 103 17.35 -18.76 5.92
C VAL A 103 17.05 -17.26 6.00
N PRO A 104 17.07 -16.55 4.86
CA PRO A 104 16.68 -15.16 4.83
C PRO A 104 15.16 -15.02 5.10
N PHE A 105 14.78 -13.92 5.71
CA PHE A 105 13.38 -13.55 5.87
C PHE A 105 13.22 -12.02 5.95
N TYR A 106 12.04 -11.52 5.57
CA TYR A 106 11.73 -10.11 5.73
C TYR A 106 11.27 -9.81 7.16
N GLN A 107 11.77 -8.73 7.72
CA GLN A 107 11.34 -8.22 9.02
C GLN A 107 11.06 -6.72 8.93
N VAL A 108 10.12 -6.27 9.76
CA VAL A 108 9.77 -4.85 9.86
C VAL A 108 10.94 -4.06 10.46
N ALA A 109 11.27 -2.92 9.85
CA ALA A 109 12.27 -1.98 10.31
C ALA A 109 11.79 -0.53 10.08
N ASP A 110 10.59 -0.24 10.59
CA ASP A 110 9.92 1.04 10.38
C ASP A 110 10.71 2.21 10.96
N GLN A 111 11.07 3.17 10.09
CA GLN A 111 11.79 4.39 10.48
C GLN A 111 10.83 5.56 10.72
N LEU A 112 9.54 5.41 10.39
CA LEU A 112 8.49 6.41 10.57
C LEU A 112 7.23 5.74 11.13
N PRO A 113 7.19 5.43 12.44
CA PRO A 113 6.05 4.74 13.07
C PRO A 113 4.85 5.69 13.24
N TYR A 114 4.11 5.90 12.16
CA TYR A 114 3.00 6.86 12.09
C TYR A 114 1.62 6.19 11.98
N GLY A 115 1.58 4.87 11.94
CA GLY A 115 0.39 4.08 11.62
C GLY A 115 0.38 3.64 10.16
N HIS A 116 -0.40 2.61 9.82
CA HIS A 116 -0.33 2.02 8.49
C HIS A 116 -0.96 2.92 7.42
N GLY A 117 -2.27 3.15 7.48
CA GLY A 117 -2.97 4.00 6.52
C GLY A 117 -2.61 5.48 6.65
N GLU A 118 -2.42 5.95 7.90
CA GLU A 118 -2.01 7.33 8.19
C GLU A 118 -0.68 7.68 7.54
N LYS A 119 0.29 6.77 7.59
CA LYS A 119 1.62 6.97 7.00
C LYS A 119 1.54 7.08 5.49
N SER A 120 0.71 6.28 4.81
CA SER A 120 0.50 6.41 3.37
C SER A 120 -0.07 7.76 3.01
N VAL A 121 -1.12 8.22 3.70
CA VAL A 121 -1.70 9.56 3.50
C VAL A 121 -0.66 10.66 3.73
N TYR A 122 0.07 10.59 4.84
CA TYR A 122 1.12 11.55 5.19
C TYR A 122 2.19 11.66 4.11
N LEU A 123 2.70 10.53 3.61
CA LEU A 123 3.73 10.49 2.58
C LEU A 123 3.24 11.06 1.24
N ILE A 124 2.02 10.72 0.83
CA ILE A 124 1.43 11.25 -0.41
C ILE A 124 1.24 12.77 -0.32
N GLU A 125 0.69 13.26 0.81
CA GLU A 125 0.40 14.68 1.03
C GLU A 125 1.67 15.56 1.04
N HIS A 126 2.85 15.00 1.25
CA HIS A 126 4.13 15.70 1.09
C HIS A 126 4.37 16.19 -0.34
N PHE A 127 3.80 15.51 -1.31
CA PHE A 127 4.03 15.76 -2.73
C PHE A 127 2.78 16.23 -3.46
N MET A 128 1.65 15.63 -3.17
CA MET A 128 0.41 15.75 -3.93
C MET A 128 -0.78 15.82 -3.01
N ARG A 129 -1.68 16.79 -3.22
CA ARG A 129 -2.90 16.92 -2.44
C ARG A 129 -3.87 15.78 -2.74
N LEU A 130 -4.35 15.12 -1.70
CA LEU A 130 -5.43 14.15 -1.78
C LEU A 130 -6.81 14.84 -1.68
N LYS A 131 -7.80 14.32 -2.40
CA LYS A 131 -9.20 14.61 -2.10
C LYS A 131 -9.59 13.92 -0.79
N THR A 132 -10.55 14.46 -0.08
CA THR A 132 -11.02 13.87 1.20
C THR A 132 -11.38 12.39 1.06
N ALA A 133 -12.12 12.03 0.01
CA ALA A 133 -12.51 10.64 -0.22
C ALA A 133 -11.29 9.71 -0.45
N GLU A 134 -10.27 10.18 -1.14
CA GLU A 134 -9.00 9.43 -1.35
C GLU A 134 -8.24 9.25 -0.04
N ALA A 135 -8.08 10.33 0.73
CA ALA A 135 -7.41 10.28 2.02
C ALA A 135 -8.11 9.33 3.00
N ILE A 136 -9.43 9.38 3.08
CA ILE A 136 -10.24 8.50 3.92
C ILE A 136 -10.15 7.05 3.44
N ALA A 137 -10.22 6.79 2.14
CA ALA A 137 -10.08 5.45 1.59
C ALA A 137 -8.71 4.84 1.92
N ILE A 138 -7.63 5.58 1.69
CA ILE A 138 -6.26 5.14 2.00
C ILE A 138 -6.07 4.95 3.51
N ARG A 139 -6.56 5.91 4.33
CA ARG A 139 -6.46 5.82 5.80
C ARG A 139 -7.08 4.53 6.34
N TRP A 140 -8.23 4.12 5.83
CA TRP A 140 -9.02 3.01 6.36
C TRP A 140 -9.01 1.75 5.49
N HIS A 141 -8.07 1.63 4.53
CA HIS A 141 -8.04 0.47 3.63
C HIS A 141 -7.83 -0.86 4.33
N MET A 142 -7.24 -0.89 5.53
CA MET A 142 -7.10 -2.09 6.35
C MET A 142 -8.41 -2.54 7.02
N GLY A 143 -9.44 -1.70 7.02
CA GLY A 143 -10.74 -2.03 7.58
C GLY A 143 -10.67 -2.46 9.03
N GLY A 144 -11.29 -3.59 9.36
CA GLY A 144 -11.28 -4.18 10.70
C GLY A 144 -9.92 -4.69 11.18
N PHE A 145 -8.93 -4.79 10.29
CA PHE A 145 -7.55 -5.15 10.64
C PHE A 145 -6.70 -3.93 11.04
N ASP A 146 -7.22 -2.72 10.89
CA ASP A 146 -6.57 -1.49 11.34
C ASP A 146 -6.45 -1.47 12.88
N ASP A 147 -5.29 -1.04 13.41
CA ASP A 147 -5.03 -1.08 14.84
C ASP A 147 -5.98 -0.16 15.64
N ALA A 148 -6.36 1.00 15.09
CA ALA A 148 -7.32 1.88 15.74
C ALA A 148 -8.73 1.25 15.76
N ALA A 149 -9.14 0.60 14.66
CA ALA A 149 -10.41 -0.13 14.60
C ALA A 149 -10.44 -1.29 15.61
N ARG A 150 -9.37 -2.07 15.71
CA ARG A 150 -9.21 -3.16 16.70
C ARG A 150 -9.16 -2.63 18.13
N GLY A 151 -8.67 -1.41 18.33
CA GLY A 151 -8.69 -0.70 19.60
C GLY A 151 -10.04 -0.09 19.98
N GLY A 152 -11.07 -0.29 19.16
CA GLY A 152 -12.44 0.19 19.44
C GLY A 152 -12.78 1.55 18.84
N CYS A 153 -11.99 2.05 17.87
CA CYS A 153 -12.33 3.26 17.15
C CYS A 153 -13.38 2.95 16.07
N PHE A 154 -14.54 3.60 16.17
CA PHE A 154 -15.65 3.40 15.22
C PHE A 154 -15.56 4.28 13.96
N ALA A 155 -14.54 5.14 13.82
CA ALA A 155 -14.40 6.01 12.66
C ALA A 155 -14.30 5.26 11.32
N VAL A 156 -13.84 4.01 11.34
CA VAL A 156 -13.83 3.15 10.14
C VAL A 156 -15.25 2.90 9.62
N SER A 157 -16.21 2.67 10.50
CA SER A 157 -17.63 2.48 10.13
C SER A 157 -18.22 3.74 9.51
N GLU A 158 -17.94 4.91 10.10
CA GLU A 158 -18.36 6.21 9.56
C GLU A 158 -17.70 6.47 8.18
N ALA A 159 -16.43 6.14 8.02
CA ALA A 159 -15.73 6.26 6.76
C ALA A 159 -16.40 5.42 5.65
N TYR A 160 -16.75 4.17 5.96
CA TYR A 160 -17.37 3.26 5.00
C TYR A 160 -18.82 3.65 4.68
N ASN A 161 -19.55 4.17 5.65
CA ASN A 161 -20.91 4.67 5.44
C ASN A 161 -20.96 5.95 4.58
N THR A 162 -19.91 6.78 4.67
CA THR A 162 -19.88 8.11 4.04
C THR A 162 -19.16 8.13 2.70
N TYR A 163 -18.11 7.32 2.54
CA TYR A 163 -17.20 7.35 1.38
C TYR A 163 -17.18 6.01 0.65
N PRO A 164 -17.95 5.87 -0.45
CA PRO A 164 -17.97 4.62 -1.23
C PRO A 164 -16.59 4.16 -1.70
N LEU A 165 -15.67 5.11 -1.99
CA LEU A 165 -14.31 4.80 -2.40
C LEU A 165 -13.53 4.03 -1.33
N ALA A 166 -13.82 4.29 -0.04
CA ALA A 166 -13.20 3.56 1.08
C ALA A 166 -13.61 2.08 1.09
N VAL A 167 -14.86 1.78 0.77
CA VAL A 167 -15.35 0.40 0.65
C VAL A 167 -14.76 -0.30 -0.57
N LYS A 168 -14.64 0.42 -1.69
CA LYS A 168 -14.11 -0.13 -2.94
C LYS A 168 -12.61 -0.44 -2.89
N LEU A 169 -11.86 0.27 -2.05
CA LEU A 169 -10.43 0.02 -1.85
C LEU A 169 -10.17 -1.12 -0.87
N HIS A 170 -11.05 -1.31 0.13
CA HIS A 170 -10.96 -2.39 1.12
C HIS A 170 -11.29 -3.76 0.52
#